data_3b13c68514f1a8650dbdfb75ea7fc247
#
_entry.id   3b13c68514f1a8650dbdfb75ea7fc247
#
_cell.length_a   1.000
_cell.length_b   1.000
_cell.length_c   1.000
_cell.angle_alpha   90.00
_cell.angle_beta   90.00
_cell.angle_gamma   90.00
#
_symmetry.space_group_name_H-M   'P 1'
#
loop_
_entity.id
_entity.type
_entity.pdbx_description
1 polymer ?
#
loop_
_entity_poly.entity_id
_entity_poly.type
_entity_poly.pdbx_seq_one_letter_code
_entity_poly.pdbx_strand_id
1 'polypeptide(L)'
;MDVAVAYNNQGIRFLEEGQHENALAEFKKAAQVMYTITQEIHVVRPRLIGIPESNTECIPSRNPIATDNLFIRSTPVIMSSPKETHEVCHCTIESAAVLLNMALTYHINSQKPNCMTDALQGAITLYDMAYGLSLRVHEDSRSNHIILTALNNLGQIYFEIGEYAKSQLYFDDLSTYVMFLGPSGESTADNGRRECILNAMVLRNPNTSAAAA
;
A
#
# COMPACT_ATOMS: atom_id res chain seq x y z
N MET A 1 -7.43 -19.33 -7.99
CA MET A 1 -7.83 -17.96 -7.68
C MET A 1 -8.77 -17.90 -6.47
N ASP A 2 -9.90 -18.61 -6.46
CA ASP A 2 -10.91 -18.54 -5.38
C ASP A 2 -10.37 -18.78 -3.97
N VAL A 3 -9.39 -19.67 -3.83
CA VAL A 3 -8.72 -19.93 -2.56
C VAL A 3 -7.94 -18.70 -2.07
N ALA A 4 -7.24 -18.00 -2.95
CA ALA A 4 -6.53 -16.76 -2.59
C ALA A 4 -7.52 -15.65 -2.19
N VAL A 5 -8.62 -15.52 -2.93
CA VAL A 5 -9.73 -14.61 -2.61
C VAL A 5 -10.29 -14.89 -1.21
N ALA A 6 -10.55 -16.17 -0.89
CA ALA A 6 -11.06 -16.57 0.41
C ALA A 6 -10.09 -16.20 1.54
N TYR A 7 -8.79 -16.50 1.40
CA TYR A 7 -7.76 -16.14 2.38
C TYR A 7 -7.63 -14.61 2.54
N ASN A 8 -7.58 -13.84 1.44
CA ASN A 8 -7.50 -12.39 1.52
C ASN A 8 -8.72 -11.80 2.25
N ASN A 9 -9.91 -12.22 1.89
CA ASN A 9 -11.13 -11.69 2.50
C ASN A 9 -11.28 -12.11 3.97
N GLN A 10 -10.77 -13.29 4.36
CA GLN A 10 -10.68 -13.68 5.76
C GLN A 10 -9.65 -12.83 6.51
N GLY A 11 -8.50 -12.54 5.90
CA GLY A 11 -7.49 -11.64 6.45
C GLY A 11 -8.04 -10.23 6.71
N ILE A 12 -8.86 -9.70 5.80
CA ILE A 12 -9.53 -8.41 5.96
C ILE A 12 -10.43 -8.42 7.21
N ARG A 13 -11.23 -9.45 7.41
CA ARG A 13 -12.09 -9.57 8.60
C ARG A 13 -11.26 -9.55 9.88
N PHE A 14 -10.17 -10.31 9.93
CA PHE A 14 -9.26 -10.28 11.09
C PHE A 14 -8.62 -8.91 11.31
N LEU A 15 -8.29 -8.20 10.23
CA LEU A 15 -7.75 -6.83 10.31
C LEU A 15 -8.77 -5.87 10.91
N GLU A 16 -10.03 -5.92 10.45
CA GLU A 16 -11.13 -5.11 10.97
C GLU A 16 -11.45 -5.41 12.44
N GLU A 17 -11.25 -6.65 12.88
CA GLU A 17 -11.38 -7.10 14.28
C GLU A 17 -10.14 -6.75 15.13
N GLY A 18 -9.10 -6.12 14.56
CA GLY A 18 -7.83 -5.81 15.25
C GLY A 18 -6.92 -7.02 15.50
N GLN A 19 -7.22 -8.17 14.91
CA GLN A 19 -6.47 -9.42 15.03
C GLN A 19 -5.31 -9.47 14.02
N HIS A 20 -4.32 -8.60 14.16
CA HIS A 20 -3.30 -8.34 13.14
C HIS A 20 -2.43 -9.57 12.79
N GLU A 21 -2.12 -10.43 13.78
CA GLU A 21 -1.33 -11.64 13.55
C GLU A 21 -2.10 -12.67 12.71
N ASN A 22 -3.40 -12.84 13.02
CA ASN A 22 -4.29 -13.70 12.25
C ASN A 22 -4.49 -13.16 10.83
N ALA A 23 -4.67 -11.84 10.69
CA ALA A 23 -4.75 -11.18 9.39
C ALA A 23 -3.51 -11.45 8.53
N LEU A 24 -2.30 -11.24 9.08
CA LEU A 24 -1.05 -11.51 8.40
C LEU A 24 -0.90 -12.99 8.00
N ALA A 25 -1.33 -13.92 8.85
CA ALA A 25 -1.27 -15.34 8.53
C ALA A 25 -2.14 -15.68 7.31
N GLU A 26 -3.36 -15.13 7.23
CA GLU A 26 -4.26 -15.34 6.09
C GLU A 26 -3.75 -14.65 4.81
N PHE A 27 -3.26 -13.41 4.89
CA PHE A 27 -2.68 -12.72 3.74
C PHE A 27 -1.43 -13.44 3.21
N LYS A 28 -0.57 -14.01 4.06
CA LYS A 28 0.58 -14.84 3.63
C LYS A 28 0.12 -16.07 2.85
N LYS A 29 -0.96 -16.74 3.28
CA LYS A 29 -1.55 -17.87 2.52
C LYS A 29 -2.07 -17.40 1.16
N ALA A 30 -2.78 -16.26 1.12
CA ALA A 30 -3.23 -15.67 -0.14
C ALA A 30 -2.06 -15.37 -1.08
N ALA A 31 -1.01 -14.71 -0.58
CA ALA A 31 0.19 -14.39 -1.34
C ALA A 31 0.89 -15.65 -1.88
N GLN A 32 0.98 -16.72 -1.09
CA GLN A 32 1.57 -17.99 -1.52
C GLN A 32 0.77 -18.62 -2.67
N VAL A 33 -0.55 -18.60 -2.60
CA VAL A 33 -1.42 -19.09 -3.70
C VAL A 33 -1.24 -18.23 -4.94
N MET A 34 -1.21 -16.91 -4.81
CA MET A 34 -1.00 -15.98 -5.92
C MET A 34 0.37 -16.19 -6.59
N TYR A 35 1.41 -16.39 -5.78
CA TYR A 35 2.76 -16.70 -6.28
C TYR A 35 2.75 -17.97 -7.12
N THR A 36 2.11 -19.05 -6.66
CA THR A 36 2.02 -20.31 -7.39
C THR A 36 1.30 -20.12 -8.73
N ILE A 37 0.16 -19.42 -8.74
CA ILE A 37 -0.58 -19.12 -9.97
C ILE A 37 0.27 -18.29 -10.94
N THR A 38 0.97 -17.29 -10.43
CA THR A 38 1.81 -16.42 -11.26
C THR A 38 2.99 -17.19 -11.87
N GLN A 39 3.60 -18.12 -11.12
CA GLN A 39 4.67 -18.98 -11.64
C GLN A 39 4.16 -19.90 -12.76
N GLU A 40 2.99 -20.48 -12.61
CA GLU A 40 2.36 -21.32 -13.66
C GLU A 40 2.12 -20.51 -14.94
N ILE A 41 1.67 -19.26 -14.83
CA ILE A 41 1.47 -18.35 -15.97
C ILE A 41 2.82 -17.97 -16.61
N HIS A 42 3.87 -17.72 -15.80
CA HIS A 42 5.18 -17.31 -16.29
C HIS A 42 6.03 -18.44 -16.88
N VAL A 43 5.79 -19.69 -16.56
CA VAL A 43 6.41 -20.85 -17.23
C VAL A 43 6.10 -20.86 -18.72
N VAL A 44 5.01 -20.22 -19.13
CA VAL A 44 4.65 -20.03 -20.56
C VAL A 44 5.42 -18.85 -21.22
N ARG A 45 6.04 -17.95 -20.43
CA ARG A 45 6.88 -16.84 -20.96
C ARG A 45 8.06 -16.55 -20.04
N PRO A 46 9.26 -17.13 -20.28
CA PRO A 46 10.45 -16.73 -19.55
C PRO A 46 10.94 -15.37 -20.05
N ARG A 47 10.78 -14.32 -19.27
CA ARG A 47 11.73 -13.18 -19.22
C ARG A 47 11.37 -12.12 -18.18
N LEU A 48 12.34 -11.91 -17.30
CA LEU A 48 12.79 -10.64 -16.72
C LEU A 48 11.86 -9.90 -15.76
N ILE A 49 12.13 -10.04 -14.46
CA ILE A 49 12.23 -8.84 -13.61
C ILE A 49 13.34 -9.14 -12.60
N GLY A 50 14.51 -8.52 -12.81
CA GLY A 50 15.48 -8.34 -11.74
C GLY A 50 14.84 -7.46 -10.66
N ILE A 51 14.64 -8.02 -9.49
CA ILE A 51 14.31 -7.25 -8.29
C ILE A 51 15.55 -6.40 -8.00
N PRO A 52 15.49 -5.08 -7.93
CA PRO A 52 16.62 -4.31 -7.45
C PRO A 52 16.86 -4.72 -6.00
N GLU A 53 18.08 -5.19 -5.70
CA GLU A 53 18.53 -5.40 -4.34
C GLU A 53 18.42 -4.07 -3.60
N SER A 54 17.41 -3.97 -2.72
CA SER A 54 17.28 -2.82 -1.84
C SER A 54 18.42 -2.89 -0.83
N ASN A 55 19.36 -1.95 -0.93
CA ASN A 55 20.32 -1.69 0.13
C ASN A 55 19.54 -1.37 1.40
N THR A 56 19.61 -2.27 2.34
CA THR A 56 18.99 -2.13 3.66
C THR A 56 19.81 -1.12 4.47
N GLU A 57 19.54 0.17 4.26
CA GLU A 57 20.04 1.19 5.18
C GLU A 57 19.24 1.10 6.48
N CYS A 58 19.95 0.95 7.59
CA CYS A 58 19.34 0.92 8.91
C CYS A 58 18.59 2.22 9.18
N ILE A 59 17.29 2.12 9.47
CA ILE A 59 16.45 3.27 9.82
C ILE A 59 16.91 3.82 11.17
N PRO A 60 17.30 5.10 11.27
CA PRO A 60 17.70 5.69 12.55
C PRO A 60 16.49 5.75 13.50
N SER A 61 16.68 5.22 14.72
CA SER A 61 15.69 5.35 15.78
C SER A 61 15.51 6.83 16.14
N ARG A 62 14.35 7.39 15.84
CA ARG A 62 14.00 8.77 16.21
C ARG A 62 12.71 8.80 17.00
N ASN A 63 12.63 9.77 17.94
CA ASN A 63 11.43 10.04 18.70
C ASN A 63 10.27 10.41 17.77
N PRO A 64 9.09 9.79 17.93
CA PRO A 64 7.93 10.11 17.12
C PRO A 64 7.54 11.58 17.32
N ILE A 65 7.52 12.34 16.23
CA ILE A 65 6.88 13.65 16.21
C ILE A 65 5.37 13.37 16.28
N ALA A 66 4.66 14.04 17.18
CA ALA A 66 3.21 13.92 17.27
C ALA A 66 2.57 14.24 15.91
N THR A 67 2.04 13.22 15.25
CA THR A 67 1.46 13.31 13.91
C THR A 67 -0.07 13.28 13.96
N ASP A 68 -0.66 13.98 14.95
CA ASP A 68 -2.10 13.96 15.22
C ASP A 68 -3.00 14.35 14.04
N ASN A 69 -2.41 14.79 12.92
CA ASN A 69 -3.12 15.25 11.73
C ASN A 69 -2.85 14.43 10.47
N LEU A 70 -2.13 13.31 10.55
CA LEU A 70 -1.86 12.46 9.41
C LEU A 70 -2.78 11.24 9.39
N PHE A 71 -3.44 11.02 8.26
CA PHE A 71 -4.38 9.92 8.10
C PHE A 71 -3.72 8.76 7.35
N ILE A 72 -3.49 7.65 8.04
CA ILE A 72 -3.22 6.37 7.38
C ILE A 72 -4.46 5.99 6.59
N ARG A 73 -4.28 5.76 5.29
CA ARG A 73 -5.35 5.21 4.50
C ARG A 73 -5.46 3.71 4.78
N SER A 74 -6.36 3.34 5.69
CA SER A 74 -6.48 1.99 6.23
C SER A 74 -7.53 1.11 5.55
N THR A 75 -8.13 1.57 4.44
CA THR A 75 -9.15 0.81 3.72
C THR A 75 -8.54 -0.35 2.96
N PRO A 76 -8.78 -1.61 3.33
CA PRO A 76 -8.26 -2.77 2.64
C PRO A 76 -8.94 -2.98 1.28
N VAL A 77 -8.27 -3.70 0.39
CA VAL A 77 -8.79 -4.05 -0.94
C VAL A 77 -9.38 -5.45 -0.93
N ILE A 78 -10.68 -5.54 -1.23
CA ILE A 78 -11.39 -6.81 -1.37
C ILE A 78 -11.00 -7.44 -2.72
N MET A 79 -10.61 -8.71 -2.69
CA MET A 79 -10.40 -9.50 -3.89
C MET A 79 -11.73 -10.05 -4.41
N SER A 80 -11.82 -10.21 -5.74
CA SER A 80 -12.97 -10.81 -6.42
C SER A 80 -12.55 -11.96 -7.32
N SER A 81 -13.41 -12.96 -7.47
CA SER A 81 -13.17 -14.03 -8.45
C SER A 81 -13.25 -13.49 -9.87
N PRO A 82 -12.40 -13.97 -10.79
CA PRO A 82 -12.35 -13.47 -12.16
C PRO A 82 -13.69 -13.71 -12.88
N LYS A 83 -14.21 -12.66 -13.50
CA LYS A 83 -15.27 -12.74 -14.51
C LYS A 83 -14.56 -12.79 -15.87
N GLU A 84 -14.43 -13.96 -16.41
CA GLU A 84 -14.15 -14.35 -17.81
C GLU A 84 -13.27 -13.46 -18.75
N THR A 85 -12.39 -12.55 -18.33
CA THR A 85 -11.48 -11.90 -19.29
C THR A 85 -10.16 -11.44 -18.69
N HIS A 86 -9.05 -11.74 -19.37
CA HIS A 86 -7.68 -11.28 -19.10
C HIS A 86 -7.03 -11.80 -17.80
N GLU A 87 -6.80 -13.11 -17.72
CA GLU A 87 -6.19 -13.80 -16.56
C GLU A 87 -4.92 -13.11 -16.00
N VAL A 88 -4.02 -12.63 -16.86
CA VAL A 88 -2.74 -12.04 -16.42
C VAL A 88 -2.95 -10.71 -15.68
N CYS A 89 -3.74 -9.80 -16.25
CA CYS A 89 -4.01 -8.50 -15.62
C CYS A 89 -4.76 -8.69 -14.30
N HIS A 90 -5.72 -9.61 -14.27
CA HIS A 90 -6.47 -9.93 -13.07
C HIS A 90 -5.55 -10.49 -11.96
N CYS A 91 -4.68 -11.45 -12.26
CA CYS A 91 -3.74 -11.98 -11.29
C CYS A 91 -2.78 -10.90 -10.75
N THR A 92 -2.37 -9.95 -11.60
CA THR A 92 -1.49 -8.86 -11.18
C THR A 92 -2.17 -7.94 -10.17
N ILE A 93 -3.42 -7.52 -10.43
CA ILE A 93 -4.13 -6.62 -9.52
C ILE A 93 -4.52 -7.31 -8.21
N GLU A 94 -4.89 -8.59 -8.26
CA GLU A 94 -5.18 -9.35 -7.04
C GLU A 94 -3.91 -9.58 -6.20
N SER A 95 -2.76 -9.81 -6.83
CA SER A 95 -1.48 -9.87 -6.13
C SER A 95 -1.14 -8.54 -5.46
N ALA A 96 -1.35 -7.42 -6.16
CA ALA A 96 -1.14 -6.09 -5.61
C ALA A 96 -2.08 -5.81 -4.42
N ALA A 97 -3.34 -6.24 -4.49
CA ALA A 97 -4.30 -6.12 -3.40
C ALA A 97 -3.86 -6.86 -2.13
N VAL A 98 -3.40 -8.12 -2.27
CA VAL A 98 -2.87 -8.90 -1.14
C VAL A 98 -1.66 -8.22 -0.51
N LEU A 99 -0.71 -7.77 -1.33
CA LEU A 99 0.50 -7.07 -0.83
C LEU A 99 0.14 -5.77 -0.12
N LEU A 100 -0.82 -4.99 -0.64
CA LEU A 100 -1.31 -3.79 0.01
C LEU A 100 -1.92 -4.10 1.38
N ASN A 101 -2.77 -5.12 1.48
CA ASN A 101 -3.41 -5.50 2.73
C ASN A 101 -2.40 -6.00 3.77
N MET A 102 -1.36 -6.73 3.33
CA MET A 102 -0.23 -7.08 4.20
C MET A 102 0.52 -5.83 4.68
N ALA A 103 0.82 -4.90 3.77
CA ALA A 103 1.50 -3.65 4.10
C ALA A 103 0.72 -2.83 5.13
N LEU A 104 -0.60 -2.67 4.94
CA LEU A 104 -1.50 -2.03 5.90
C LEU A 104 -1.42 -2.68 7.28
N THR A 105 -1.45 -4.00 7.32
CA THR A 105 -1.40 -4.75 8.59
C THR A 105 -0.07 -4.52 9.32
N TYR A 106 1.06 -4.56 8.59
CA TYR A 106 2.37 -4.25 9.16
C TYR A 106 2.45 -2.80 9.62
N HIS A 107 1.94 -1.84 8.83
CA HIS A 107 1.95 -0.42 9.17
C HIS A 107 1.14 -0.13 10.44
N ILE A 108 -0.10 -0.65 10.55
CA ILE A 108 -0.92 -0.50 11.75
C ILE A 108 -0.25 -1.17 12.96
N ASN A 109 0.36 -2.35 12.76
CA ASN A 109 1.04 -3.06 13.84
C ASN A 109 2.31 -2.34 14.31
N SER A 110 2.99 -1.60 13.43
CA SER A 110 4.19 -0.83 13.79
C SER A 110 3.90 0.32 14.76
N GLN A 111 2.65 0.77 14.85
CA GLN A 111 2.23 1.81 15.80
C GLN A 111 2.12 1.30 17.24
N LYS A 112 2.20 -0.02 17.45
CA LYS A 112 2.23 -0.59 18.80
C LYS A 112 3.62 -0.41 19.44
N PRO A 113 3.70 -0.04 20.73
CA PRO A 113 4.97 0.00 21.43
C PRO A 113 5.62 -1.38 21.39
N ASN A 114 6.88 -1.46 21.01
CA ASN A 114 7.73 -2.65 20.89
C ASN A 114 7.77 -3.39 19.52
N CYS A 115 7.04 -2.95 18.50
CA CYS A 115 7.03 -3.65 17.18
C CYS A 115 7.54 -2.76 16.02
N MET A 116 8.14 -1.60 16.31
CA MET A 116 8.21 -0.50 15.33
C MET A 116 9.10 -0.76 14.11
N THR A 117 10.33 -1.23 14.29
CA THR A 117 11.34 -1.16 13.20
C THR A 117 11.13 -2.20 12.10
N ASP A 118 10.99 -3.47 12.46
CA ASP A 118 10.88 -4.55 11.46
C ASP A 118 9.52 -4.54 10.74
N ALA A 119 8.44 -4.19 11.47
CA ALA A 119 7.12 -4.07 10.90
C ALA A 119 7.05 -2.92 9.90
N LEU A 120 7.68 -1.78 10.21
CA LEU A 120 7.69 -0.61 9.33
C LEU A 120 8.47 -0.87 8.04
N GLN A 121 9.63 -1.53 8.13
CA GLN A 121 10.42 -1.93 6.96
C GLN A 121 9.64 -2.92 6.08
N GLY A 122 8.93 -3.87 6.70
CA GLY A 122 8.04 -4.79 5.99
C GLY A 122 6.91 -4.04 5.26
N ALA A 123 6.29 -3.06 5.90
CA ALA A 123 5.26 -2.23 5.30
C ALA A 123 5.78 -1.47 4.08
N ILE A 124 6.94 -0.78 4.20
CA ILE A 124 7.58 -0.04 3.09
C ILE A 124 7.76 -0.95 1.88
N THR A 125 8.42 -2.11 2.08
CA THR A 125 8.71 -3.05 1.00
C THR A 125 7.44 -3.52 0.29
N LEU A 126 6.40 -3.85 1.05
CA LEU A 126 5.14 -4.36 0.50
C LEU A 126 4.33 -3.27 -0.21
N TYR A 127 4.34 -2.03 0.30
CA TYR A 127 3.71 -0.89 -0.41
C TYR A 127 4.41 -0.62 -1.74
N ASP A 128 5.75 -0.61 -1.79
CA ASP A 128 6.50 -0.41 -3.04
C ASP A 128 6.19 -1.53 -4.06
N MET A 129 6.12 -2.78 -3.61
CA MET A 129 5.75 -3.90 -4.48
C MET A 129 4.31 -3.77 -5.00
N ALA A 130 3.34 -3.44 -4.15
CA ALA A 130 1.94 -3.25 -4.53
C ALA A 130 1.80 -2.10 -5.54
N TYR A 131 2.47 -0.97 -5.29
CA TYR A 131 2.54 0.17 -6.20
C TYR A 131 3.11 -0.24 -7.57
N GLY A 132 4.27 -0.89 -7.60
CA GLY A 132 4.92 -1.32 -8.84
C GLY A 132 4.09 -2.31 -9.66
N LEU A 133 3.34 -3.21 -9.02
CA LEU A 133 2.41 -4.11 -9.71
C LEU A 133 1.20 -3.34 -10.28
N SER A 134 0.66 -2.41 -9.51
CA SER A 134 -0.53 -1.64 -9.90
C SER A 134 -0.27 -0.71 -11.08
N LEU A 135 0.94 -0.19 -11.23
CA LEU A 135 1.35 0.61 -12.40
C LEU A 135 1.31 -0.17 -13.73
N ARG A 136 1.27 -1.50 -13.69
CA ARG A 136 1.19 -2.35 -14.90
C ARG A 136 -0.24 -2.60 -15.37
N VAL A 137 -1.24 -2.21 -14.57
CA VAL A 137 -2.66 -2.46 -14.83
C VAL A 137 -3.39 -1.13 -14.83
N HIS A 138 -3.43 -0.44 -15.99
CA HIS A 138 -3.89 0.94 -16.10
C HIS A 138 -5.41 1.12 -16.14
N GLU A 139 -6.20 0.05 -16.36
CA GLU A 139 -7.64 0.17 -16.63
C GLU A 139 -8.53 -0.29 -15.46
N ASP A 140 -7.96 -0.77 -14.36
CA ASP A 140 -8.72 -1.25 -13.21
C ASP A 140 -8.83 -0.15 -12.14
N SER A 141 -10.06 0.19 -11.75
CA SER A 141 -10.31 1.19 -10.69
C SER A 141 -9.66 0.84 -9.35
N ARG A 142 -9.46 -0.45 -9.07
CA ARG A 142 -8.75 -0.94 -7.88
C ARG A 142 -7.26 -0.60 -7.93
N SER A 143 -6.66 -0.59 -9.14
CA SER A 143 -5.29 -0.12 -9.36
C SER A 143 -5.11 1.30 -8.84
N ASN A 144 -6.04 2.20 -9.18
CA ASN A 144 -6.03 3.58 -8.71
C ASN A 144 -6.09 3.66 -7.17
N HIS A 145 -6.96 2.85 -6.54
CA HIS A 145 -7.05 2.80 -5.08
C HIS A 145 -5.74 2.31 -4.45
N ILE A 146 -5.13 1.26 -4.98
CA ILE A 146 -3.86 0.71 -4.48
C ILE A 146 -2.74 1.75 -4.62
N ILE A 147 -2.62 2.40 -5.78
CA ILE A 147 -1.61 3.43 -6.04
C ILE A 147 -1.75 4.59 -5.05
N LEU A 148 -2.97 5.15 -4.91
CA LEU A 148 -3.23 6.26 -3.98
C LEU A 148 -2.91 5.88 -2.54
N THR A 149 -3.30 4.67 -2.12
CA THR A 149 -3.04 4.19 -0.76
C THR A 149 -1.56 3.97 -0.50
N ALA A 150 -0.85 3.34 -1.43
CA ALA A 150 0.58 3.07 -1.29
C ALA A 150 1.39 4.37 -1.24
N LEU A 151 1.17 5.31 -2.17
CA LEU A 151 1.87 6.59 -2.19
C LEU A 151 1.62 7.41 -0.92
N ASN A 152 0.35 7.51 -0.49
CA ASN A 152 0.00 8.22 0.74
C ASN A 152 0.72 7.63 1.97
N ASN A 153 0.65 6.31 2.13
CA ASN A 153 1.17 5.65 3.32
C ASN A 153 2.71 5.59 3.32
N LEU A 154 3.35 5.43 2.16
CA LEU A 154 4.81 5.56 2.03
C LEU A 154 5.28 6.97 2.38
N GLY A 155 4.62 8.00 1.84
CA GLY A 155 4.92 9.38 2.18
C GLY A 155 4.84 9.64 3.67
N GLN A 156 3.80 9.10 4.32
CA GLN A 156 3.61 9.23 5.76
C GLN A 156 4.70 8.47 6.56
N ILE A 157 4.99 7.21 6.23
CA ILE A 157 6.04 6.44 6.90
C ILE A 157 7.37 7.18 6.83
N TYR A 158 7.77 7.65 5.63
CA TYR A 158 9.03 8.39 5.47
C TYR A 158 9.05 9.72 6.24
N PHE A 159 7.89 10.38 6.39
CA PHE A 159 7.77 11.55 7.26
C PHE A 159 8.00 11.19 8.74
N GLU A 160 7.34 10.13 9.23
CA GLU A 160 7.43 9.67 10.62
C GLU A 160 8.86 9.27 11.03
N ILE A 161 9.61 8.64 10.12
CA ILE A 161 11.02 8.28 10.38
C ILE A 161 12.00 9.43 10.13
N GLY A 162 11.53 10.61 9.71
CA GLY A 162 12.34 11.82 9.49
C GLY A 162 13.06 11.88 8.14
N GLU A 163 12.74 10.97 7.21
CA GLU A 163 13.25 10.96 5.84
C GLU A 163 12.42 11.92 4.95
N TYR A 164 12.44 13.21 5.29
CA TYR A 164 11.54 14.22 4.70
C TYR A 164 11.68 14.37 3.18
N ALA A 165 12.89 14.19 2.64
CA ALA A 165 13.10 14.26 1.20
C ALA A 165 12.38 13.12 0.45
N LYS A 166 12.42 11.90 0.99
CA LYS A 166 11.69 10.76 0.43
C LYS A 166 10.19 10.94 0.60
N SER A 167 9.75 11.39 1.78
CA SER A 167 8.35 11.72 2.03
C SER A 167 7.80 12.68 0.99
N GLN A 168 8.54 13.76 0.70
CA GLN A 168 8.14 14.76 -0.28
C GLN A 168 8.02 14.17 -1.69
N LEU A 169 8.94 13.30 -2.12
CA LEU A 169 8.86 12.63 -3.42
C LEU A 169 7.56 11.83 -3.55
N TYR A 170 7.19 11.02 -2.55
CA TYR A 170 5.95 10.25 -2.59
C TYR A 170 4.69 11.13 -2.60
N PHE A 171 4.68 12.26 -1.89
CA PHE A 171 3.55 13.21 -1.93
C PHE A 171 3.49 14.02 -3.22
N ASP A 172 4.61 14.30 -3.87
CA ASP A 172 4.64 14.92 -5.21
C ASP A 172 4.10 13.94 -6.26
N ASP A 173 4.49 12.67 -6.20
CA ASP A 173 3.94 11.59 -7.05
C ASP A 173 2.44 11.40 -6.81
N LEU A 174 2.01 11.38 -5.54
CA LEU A 174 0.60 11.30 -5.16
C LEU A 174 -0.20 12.46 -5.76
N SER A 175 0.31 13.68 -5.63
CA SER A 175 -0.34 14.89 -6.14
C SER A 175 -0.48 14.83 -7.67
N THR A 176 0.59 14.41 -8.35
CA THR A 176 0.61 14.22 -9.81
C THR A 176 -0.40 13.17 -10.24
N TYR A 177 -0.45 12.05 -9.53
CA TYR A 177 -1.39 10.97 -9.84
C TYR A 177 -2.84 11.38 -9.62
N VAL A 178 -3.13 12.10 -8.54
CA VAL A 178 -4.47 12.66 -8.26
C VAL A 178 -4.91 13.63 -9.37
N MET A 179 -4.00 14.48 -9.88
CA MET A 179 -4.31 15.38 -11.00
C MET A 179 -4.59 14.60 -12.30
N PHE A 180 -3.82 13.54 -12.56
CA PHE A 180 -4.01 12.67 -13.72
C PHE A 180 -5.39 12.00 -13.73
N LEU A 181 -5.89 11.54 -12.58
CA LEU A 181 -7.20 10.89 -12.48
C LEU A 181 -8.40 11.82 -12.82
N GLY A 182 -8.18 13.14 -12.88
CA GLY A 182 -9.23 14.11 -13.19
C GLY A 182 -10.34 14.19 -12.13
N PRO A 183 -11.32 15.04 -12.25
CA PRO A 183 -12.48 15.09 -11.35
C PRO A 183 -13.36 13.87 -11.61
N SER A 184 -13.36 12.89 -10.70
CA SER A 184 -14.28 11.75 -10.77
C SER A 184 -15.62 12.15 -10.18
N GLY A 185 -16.70 11.98 -10.95
CA GLY A 185 -18.07 12.28 -10.51
C GLY A 185 -18.70 11.25 -9.56
N GLU A 186 -17.92 10.32 -8.96
CA GLU A 186 -18.44 9.29 -8.07
C GLU A 186 -18.09 9.57 -6.60
N SER A 187 -19.11 9.74 -5.80
CA SER A 187 -19.12 10.26 -4.43
C SER A 187 -18.30 9.46 -3.40
N THR A 188 -18.06 8.17 -3.57
CA THR A 188 -17.32 7.34 -2.59
C THR A 188 -15.80 7.33 -2.82
N ALA A 189 -15.34 7.47 -4.08
CA ALA A 189 -13.93 7.64 -4.40
C ALA A 189 -13.40 9.02 -3.97
N ASP A 190 -14.28 9.99 -3.82
CA ASP A 190 -13.94 11.40 -3.54
C ASP A 190 -13.44 11.61 -2.11
N ASN A 191 -13.96 10.89 -1.11
CA ASN A 191 -13.52 11.03 0.28
C ASN A 191 -12.05 10.58 0.49
N GLY A 192 -11.69 9.41 0.01
CA GLY A 192 -10.33 8.92 0.12
C GLY A 192 -9.30 9.73 -0.68
N ARG A 193 -9.75 10.38 -1.76
CA ARG A 193 -8.95 11.29 -2.55
C ARG A 193 -8.69 12.61 -1.83
N ARG A 194 -9.70 13.16 -1.14
CA ARG A 194 -9.57 14.36 -0.31
C ARG A 194 -8.56 14.16 0.82
N GLU A 195 -8.58 13.01 1.49
CA GLU A 195 -7.61 12.66 2.54
C GLU A 195 -6.17 12.65 1.99
N CYS A 196 -5.95 12.03 0.82
CA CYS A 196 -4.66 12.03 0.15
C CYS A 196 -4.19 13.44 -0.20
N ILE A 197 -5.07 14.29 -0.71
CA ILE A 197 -4.76 15.71 -1.02
C ILE A 197 -4.41 16.48 0.24
N LEU A 198 -5.15 16.29 1.32
CA LEU A 198 -4.88 16.96 2.59
C LEU A 198 -3.51 16.55 3.15
N ASN A 199 -3.17 15.27 3.16
CA ASN A 199 -1.85 14.81 3.59
C ASN A 199 -0.74 15.41 2.72
N ALA A 200 -0.89 15.39 1.40
CA ALA A 200 0.07 15.97 0.49
C ALA A 200 0.25 17.48 0.71
N MET A 201 -0.82 18.22 0.99
CA MET A 201 -0.76 19.67 1.26
C MET A 201 -0.09 19.96 2.60
N VAL A 202 -0.42 19.23 3.65
CA VAL A 202 0.12 19.45 5.00
C VAL A 202 1.62 19.13 5.04
N LEU A 203 2.04 18.05 4.39
CA LEU A 203 3.41 17.55 4.48
C LEU A 203 4.36 18.16 3.44
N ARG A 204 3.83 18.76 2.39
CA ARG A 204 4.63 19.52 1.41
C ARG A 204 5.26 20.79 1.99
N ASN A 205 4.70 21.35 3.07
CA ASN A 205 5.19 22.55 3.73
C ASN A 205 5.46 22.31 5.23
N PRO A 206 6.50 21.53 5.61
CA PRO A 206 6.81 21.28 7.02
C PRO A 206 7.14 22.55 7.81
N ASN A 207 7.51 23.65 7.13
CA ASN A 207 7.83 24.94 7.76
C ASN A 207 6.59 25.72 8.25
N THR A 208 5.38 25.40 7.79
CA THR A 208 4.16 26.07 8.24
C THR A 208 3.61 25.48 9.56
N SER A 209 3.94 24.24 9.88
CA SER A 209 3.54 23.59 11.12
C SER A 209 4.37 24.05 12.34
N ALA A 210 5.63 24.44 12.13
CA ALA A 210 6.53 24.89 13.20
C ALA A 210 6.29 26.36 13.64
N ALA A 211 5.52 27.13 12.89
CA ALA A 211 5.23 28.55 13.20
C ALA A 211 3.96 28.74 14.01
N ALA A 212 3.20 27.65 14.31
CA ALA A 212 1.92 27.69 15.05
C ALA A 212 2.03 27.11 16.47
N ALA A 213 3.21 26.75 16.94
CA ALA A 213 3.51 26.32 18.31
C ALA A 213 4.38 27.34 19.04
#